data_05f68b1c3fb36e21bf04c671c8f8c29d
#
_entry.id   05f68b1c3fb36e21bf04c671c8f8c29d
#
_cell.length_a   1.000
_cell.length_b   1.000
_cell.length_c   1.000
_cell.angle_alpha   90.00
_cell.angle_beta   90.00
_cell.angle_gamma   90.00
#
_symmetry.space_group_name_H-M   'P 1'
#
loop_
_entity.id
_entity.type
_entity.pdbx_description
1 polymer ?
#
loop_
_entity_poly.entity_id
_entity_poly.type
_entity_poly.pdbx_seq_one_letter_code
_entity_poly.pdbx_strand_id
1 'polypeptide(L)'
;MLGEKSTASERRALRSVWQVAALFATICLSLQLWRIWSLNATYDQGLFLQEIWNGHLGKPFESTLASELSTPVLVTGEALPTLGYHHLGQHFTPLLMLWLPLVLLLGVWSLPLIQVGLLTAGGLVLHQLAREDLEPRLASWIACSYFCAGIVIGPALENFHDLCAIPLLSFSLLLGIRRGHRWLYAIPALLLPLVREDVGLLSFSFGLWMVLRLQRGWRWAGLGLCLYSTFMVFAITNHVMPLFGSEVSVRFMDERFGQFLAAQNGQGSTVDALKAMLSQPLLLLRELVQPLGPTLKFLLTLWLPLAFLPALAIDGWLLMALPLFVALSSQGGNALAVNLRFVLYLVPGVFAGGILWWRQRQALFQQRWRKRLWRTALVLSVLFTITGNPHRSLSALIPDSVQPWVYVSPLRQLQRGWQTRQLLQAIPSDASVAAETHLVPLLAARHVLLRFPENVAYTDEAKQRHGVDWVISQPGFNADYAPAFRANAAWVHRSKQQIDGLLASGDYRVARCGANGILLQRIASNPGAASAPSQSAGEHCVADQFNAALAQMQQHGDAAQPPRPGRKPADTSRSPAMP
;
A
#
# COMPACT_ATOMS: atom_id res chain seq x y z
N MET A 1 -20.06 39.50 9.37
CA MET A 1 -19.09 40.60 9.23
C MET A 1 -18.51 40.88 10.59
N LEU A 2 -17.24 40.63 10.77
CA LEU A 2 -16.26 41.30 11.62
C LEU A 2 -15.08 40.33 11.70
N GLY A 3 -14.03 40.65 10.94
CA GLY A 3 -12.77 39.95 11.05
C GLY A 3 -12.14 40.21 12.41
N GLU A 4 -12.38 39.32 13.37
CA GLU A 4 -11.63 39.33 14.60
C GLU A 4 -10.15 39.13 14.26
N LYS A 5 -9.35 40.14 14.59
CA LYS A 5 -7.89 40.07 14.44
C LYS A 5 -7.41 38.89 15.29
N SER A 6 -7.03 37.80 14.64
CA SER A 6 -6.44 36.61 15.27
C SER A 6 -5.40 37.05 16.31
N THR A 7 -5.48 36.52 17.53
CA THR A 7 -4.52 36.86 18.59
C THR A 7 -3.12 36.41 18.21
N ALA A 8 -2.08 37.02 18.78
CA ALA A 8 -0.69 36.60 18.52
C ALA A 8 -0.43 35.12 18.89
N SER A 9 -1.19 34.58 19.87
CA SER A 9 -1.16 33.18 20.27
C SER A 9 -1.75 32.26 19.19
N GLU A 10 -2.87 32.66 18.57
CA GLU A 10 -3.51 31.91 17.50
C GLU A 10 -2.66 31.85 16.24
N ARG A 11 -2.07 33.00 15.86
CA ARG A 11 -1.14 33.06 14.72
C ARG A 11 0.08 32.16 14.93
N ARG A 12 0.63 32.09 16.16
CA ARG A 12 1.71 31.17 16.49
C ARG A 12 1.28 29.71 16.41
N ALA A 13 0.11 29.38 16.94
CA ALA A 13 -0.45 28.02 16.90
C ALA A 13 -0.68 27.56 15.45
N LEU A 14 -1.28 28.41 14.61
CA LEU A 14 -1.49 28.12 13.20
C LEU A 14 -0.15 27.96 12.45
N ARG A 15 0.81 28.88 12.69
CA ARG A 15 2.14 28.79 12.07
C ARG A 15 2.84 27.46 12.41
N SER A 16 2.74 26.99 13.66
CA SER A 16 3.34 25.70 14.06
C SER A 16 2.72 24.52 13.30
N VAL A 17 1.41 24.51 13.06
CA VAL A 17 0.75 23.44 12.28
C VAL A 17 1.24 23.43 10.84
N TRP A 18 1.31 24.61 10.19
CA TRP A 18 1.83 24.71 8.82
C TRP A 18 3.30 24.29 8.72
N GLN A 19 4.12 24.64 9.70
CA GLN A 19 5.52 24.22 9.75
C GLN A 19 5.66 22.70 9.88
N VAL A 20 4.89 22.09 10.78
CA VAL A 20 4.93 20.62 10.97
C VAL A 20 4.34 19.90 9.75
N ALA A 21 3.26 20.42 9.14
CA ALA A 21 2.70 19.87 7.91
C ALA A 21 3.69 19.95 6.73
N ALA A 22 4.36 21.10 6.57
CA ALA A 22 5.39 21.27 5.55
C ALA A 22 6.59 20.34 5.78
N LEU A 23 7.04 20.21 7.04
CA LEU A 23 8.12 19.28 7.40
C LEU A 23 7.73 17.83 7.10
N PHE A 24 6.52 17.40 7.50
CA PHE A 24 5.98 16.07 7.19
C PHE A 24 5.94 15.84 5.68
N ALA A 25 5.36 16.77 4.91
CA ALA A 25 5.26 16.66 3.46
C ALA A 25 6.65 16.57 2.81
N THR A 26 7.59 17.44 3.21
CA THR A 26 8.94 17.46 2.66
C THR A 26 9.69 16.17 2.98
N ILE A 27 9.67 15.70 4.23
CA ILE A 27 10.37 14.47 4.62
C ILE A 27 9.76 13.26 3.92
N CYS A 28 8.43 13.08 4.01
CA CYS A 28 7.78 11.92 3.41
C CYS A 28 7.95 11.91 1.89
N LEU A 29 7.80 13.05 1.22
CA LEU A 29 8.00 13.13 -0.22
C LEU A 29 9.46 12.84 -0.60
N SER A 30 10.44 13.43 0.09
CA SER A 30 11.85 13.15 -0.18
C SER A 30 12.20 11.68 -0.01
N LEU A 31 11.68 11.02 1.03
CA LEU A 31 11.91 9.60 1.26
C LEU A 31 11.20 8.74 0.21
N GLN A 32 10.00 9.08 -0.21
CA GLN A 32 9.29 8.40 -1.29
C GLN A 32 10.01 8.53 -2.64
N LEU A 33 10.47 9.74 -2.97
CA LEU A 33 11.26 9.97 -4.19
C LEU A 33 12.59 9.20 -4.14
N TRP A 34 13.22 9.15 -2.95
CA TRP A 34 14.40 8.32 -2.73
C TRP A 34 14.11 6.83 -2.94
N ARG A 35 13.01 6.30 -2.41
CA ARG A 35 12.62 4.89 -2.61
C ARG A 35 12.48 4.54 -4.10
N ILE A 36 11.85 5.41 -4.89
CA ILE A 36 11.74 5.20 -6.34
C ILE A 36 13.13 5.30 -7.01
N TRP A 37 13.94 6.26 -6.58
CA TRP A 37 15.27 6.40 -7.15
C TRP A 37 16.18 5.22 -6.86
N SER A 38 16.18 4.76 -5.62
CA SER A 38 16.99 3.65 -5.10
C SER A 38 16.44 2.26 -5.38
N LEU A 39 15.35 2.15 -6.14
CA LEU A 39 14.67 0.89 -6.52
C LEU A 39 14.02 0.16 -5.32
N ASN A 40 13.67 0.88 -4.26
CA ASN A 40 12.98 0.32 -3.10
C ASN A 40 11.44 0.45 -3.18
N ALA A 41 10.90 1.12 -4.20
CA ALA A 41 9.49 1.04 -4.56
C ALA A 41 9.26 -0.29 -5.32
N THR A 42 8.12 -0.93 -5.08
CA THR A 42 7.89 -2.29 -5.55
C THR A 42 6.57 -2.43 -6.32
N TYR A 43 6.07 -3.64 -6.44
CA TYR A 43 4.97 -4.06 -7.29
C TYR A 43 3.73 -3.15 -7.23
N ASP A 44 3.17 -2.86 -6.04
CA ASP A 44 1.95 -2.05 -5.92
C ASP A 44 2.10 -0.66 -6.53
N GLN A 45 3.31 -0.06 -6.41
CA GLN A 45 3.59 1.23 -7.04
C GLN A 45 3.44 1.18 -8.57
N GLY A 46 3.87 0.08 -9.18
CA GLY A 46 3.73 -0.13 -10.62
C GLY A 46 2.32 -0.54 -11.02
N LEU A 47 1.67 -1.37 -10.22
CA LEU A 47 0.29 -1.81 -10.44
C LEU A 47 -0.65 -0.61 -10.58
N PHE A 48 -0.72 0.25 -9.58
CA PHE A 48 -1.56 1.45 -9.64
C PHE A 48 -1.15 2.42 -10.74
N LEU A 49 0.15 2.53 -11.03
CA LEU A 49 0.61 3.36 -12.15
C LEU A 49 0.07 2.82 -13.49
N GLN A 50 0.18 1.51 -13.73
CA GLN A 50 -0.29 0.87 -14.98
C GLN A 50 -1.80 1.03 -15.16
N GLU A 51 -2.58 0.80 -14.11
CA GLU A 51 -4.04 0.92 -14.13
C GLU A 51 -4.51 2.33 -14.51
N ILE A 52 -3.91 3.35 -13.86
CA ILE A 52 -4.24 4.74 -14.14
C ILE A 52 -3.76 5.10 -15.55
N TRP A 53 -2.52 4.73 -15.89
CA TRP A 53 -1.92 5.06 -17.18
C TRP A 53 -2.69 4.48 -18.35
N ASN A 54 -3.18 3.22 -18.27
CA ASN A 54 -3.99 2.59 -19.30
C ASN A 54 -5.31 3.34 -19.58
N GLY A 55 -5.77 4.18 -18.66
CA GLY A 55 -6.93 5.04 -18.86
C GLY A 55 -6.83 5.95 -20.08
N HIS A 56 -5.63 6.41 -20.48
CA HIS A 56 -5.45 7.25 -21.69
C HIS A 56 -5.61 6.46 -23.00
N LEU A 57 -5.46 5.13 -22.93
CA LEU A 57 -5.70 4.23 -24.06
C LEU A 57 -7.19 3.84 -24.17
N GLY A 58 -8.08 4.42 -23.35
CA GLY A 58 -9.48 4.01 -23.27
C GLY A 58 -9.68 2.68 -22.50
N LYS A 59 -8.67 2.21 -21.77
CA LYS A 59 -8.64 0.94 -21.02
C LYS A 59 -8.41 1.17 -19.52
N PRO A 60 -9.25 1.98 -18.83
CA PRO A 60 -9.07 2.28 -17.42
C PRO A 60 -9.15 1.00 -16.59
N PHE A 61 -8.29 0.88 -15.56
CA PHE A 61 -8.20 -0.26 -14.64
C PHE A 61 -7.77 -1.59 -15.27
N GLU A 62 -7.48 -1.65 -16.58
CA GLU A 62 -6.84 -2.82 -17.16
C GLU A 62 -5.37 -2.88 -16.74
N SER A 63 -4.92 -4.07 -16.34
CA SER A 63 -3.53 -4.26 -15.92
C SER A 63 -3.10 -5.71 -16.06
N THR A 64 -1.99 -5.95 -16.77
CA THR A 64 -1.35 -7.26 -16.81
C THR A 64 -0.72 -7.60 -15.47
N LEU A 65 -0.28 -6.61 -14.69
CA LEU A 65 0.17 -6.80 -13.31
C LEU A 65 -0.99 -7.25 -12.40
N ALA A 66 -2.19 -6.67 -12.54
CA ALA A 66 -3.36 -7.16 -11.81
C ALA A 66 -3.73 -8.59 -12.20
N SER A 67 -3.60 -8.94 -13.48
CA SER A 67 -3.85 -10.29 -13.97
C SER A 67 -2.91 -11.33 -13.32
N GLU A 68 -1.67 -10.97 -13.00
CA GLU A 68 -0.73 -11.85 -12.29
C GLU A 68 -1.19 -12.21 -10.88
N LEU A 69 -2.08 -11.41 -10.28
CA LEU A 69 -2.68 -11.68 -8.97
C LEU A 69 -3.93 -12.54 -9.06
N SER A 70 -4.42 -12.86 -10.25
CA SER A 70 -5.57 -13.75 -10.43
C SER A 70 -5.29 -15.16 -9.89
N THR A 71 -6.32 -15.84 -9.43
CA THR A 71 -6.19 -17.17 -8.85
C THR A 71 -5.62 -18.20 -9.85
N PRO A 72 -6.05 -18.23 -11.13
CA PRO A 72 -5.48 -19.14 -12.12
C PRO A 72 -3.99 -18.91 -12.41
N VAL A 73 -3.51 -17.67 -12.31
CA VAL A 73 -2.09 -17.37 -12.53
C VAL A 73 -1.26 -17.59 -11.27
N LEU A 74 -1.68 -17.00 -10.15
CA LEU A 74 -0.87 -16.98 -8.92
C LEU A 74 -0.90 -18.30 -8.15
N VAL A 75 -2.07 -18.93 -8.05
CA VAL A 75 -2.29 -20.08 -7.15
C VAL A 75 -2.17 -21.40 -7.86
N THR A 76 -2.86 -21.59 -8.99
CA THR A 76 -2.84 -22.87 -9.72
C THR A 76 -1.70 -22.93 -10.73
N GLY A 77 -1.26 -21.78 -11.26
CA GLY A 77 -0.25 -21.73 -12.33
C GLY A 77 -0.75 -22.31 -13.67
N GLU A 78 -2.06 -22.50 -13.82
CA GLU A 78 -2.68 -23.11 -15.01
C GLU A 78 -2.90 -22.09 -16.13
N ALA A 79 -2.88 -20.81 -15.81
CA ALA A 79 -3.09 -19.73 -16.77
C ALA A 79 -1.89 -18.78 -16.84
N LEU A 80 -1.79 -18.05 -17.95
CA LEU A 80 -0.90 -16.92 -18.12
C LEU A 80 -1.61 -15.62 -17.78
N PRO A 81 -0.88 -14.56 -17.41
CA PRO A 81 -1.45 -13.22 -17.30
C PRO A 81 -2.15 -12.82 -18.59
N THR A 82 -3.31 -12.20 -18.49
CA THR A 82 -4.17 -11.89 -19.64
C THR A 82 -4.24 -10.39 -19.86
N LEU A 83 -4.09 -9.97 -21.11
CA LEU A 83 -4.37 -8.60 -21.54
C LEU A 83 -5.89 -8.34 -21.44
N GLY A 84 -6.27 -7.12 -21.04
CA GLY A 84 -7.68 -6.79 -20.82
C GLY A 84 -8.22 -7.24 -19.44
N TYR A 85 -7.36 -7.70 -18.53
CA TYR A 85 -7.77 -8.04 -17.17
C TYR A 85 -8.02 -6.78 -16.34
N HIS A 86 -9.24 -6.67 -15.77
CA HIS A 86 -9.64 -5.52 -14.97
C HIS A 86 -9.37 -5.70 -13.47
N HIS A 87 -8.67 -4.75 -12.87
CA HIS A 87 -8.46 -4.70 -11.42
C HIS A 87 -9.76 -4.54 -10.61
N LEU A 88 -10.80 -3.95 -11.22
CA LEU A 88 -12.09 -3.73 -10.55
C LEU A 88 -12.77 -5.00 -10.04
N GLY A 89 -12.38 -6.18 -10.52
CA GLY A 89 -12.80 -7.47 -9.96
C GLY A 89 -12.08 -7.83 -8.65
N GLN A 90 -10.91 -7.24 -8.40
CA GLN A 90 -10.12 -7.43 -7.17
C GLN A 90 -10.48 -6.37 -6.12
N HIS A 91 -10.44 -5.10 -6.52
CA HIS A 91 -10.82 -3.93 -5.72
C HIS A 91 -11.55 -2.89 -6.57
N PHE A 92 -12.66 -2.39 -6.08
CA PHE A 92 -13.43 -1.35 -6.76
C PHE A 92 -12.94 0.04 -6.36
N THR A 93 -12.09 0.63 -7.19
CA THR A 93 -11.32 1.86 -6.90
C THR A 93 -11.52 2.98 -7.93
N PRO A 94 -12.76 3.36 -8.29
CA PRO A 94 -13.01 4.28 -9.42
C PRO A 94 -12.38 5.66 -9.26
N LEU A 95 -12.12 6.12 -8.03
CA LEU A 95 -11.51 7.43 -7.79
C LEU A 95 -10.05 7.53 -8.29
N LEU A 96 -9.39 6.40 -8.56
CA LEU A 96 -8.01 6.42 -9.08
C LEU A 96 -7.91 7.16 -10.41
N MET A 97 -8.95 7.12 -11.26
CA MET A 97 -8.94 7.80 -12.55
C MET A 97 -8.88 9.34 -12.46
N LEU A 98 -9.21 9.93 -11.31
CA LEU A 98 -9.01 11.36 -11.08
C LEU A 98 -7.54 11.78 -11.20
N TRP A 99 -6.63 10.84 -10.99
CA TRP A 99 -5.19 11.09 -11.02
C TRP A 99 -4.55 10.91 -12.41
N LEU A 100 -5.33 10.47 -13.41
CA LEU A 100 -4.84 10.24 -14.77
C LEU A 100 -4.07 11.44 -15.35
N PRO A 101 -4.56 12.70 -15.28
CA PRO A 101 -3.81 13.83 -15.84
C PRO A 101 -2.44 14.01 -15.18
N LEU A 102 -2.34 13.80 -13.87
CA LEU A 102 -1.09 13.94 -13.13
C LEU A 102 -0.13 12.78 -13.43
N VAL A 103 -0.66 11.56 -13.61
CA VAL A 103 0.12 10.39 -14.00
C VAL A 103 0.70 10.56 -15.40
N LEU A 104 -0.07 11.09 -16.36
CA LEU A 104 0.42 11.35 -17.71
C LEU A 104 1.52 12.45 -17.73
N LEU A 105 1.42 13.43 -16.84
CA LEU A 105 2.40 14.52 -16.74
C LEU A 105 3.72 14.10 -16.07
N LEU A 106 3.64 13.34 -14.97
CA LEU A 106 4.78 13.08 -14.07
C LEU A 106 5.16 11.59 -13.98
N GLY A 107 4.43 10.68 -14.63
CA GLY A 107 4.68 9.25 -14.57
C GLY A 107 4.71 8.73 -13.12
N VAL A 108 5.68 7.87 -12.80
CA VAL A 108 5.83 7.25 -11.47
C VAL A 108 6.01 8.25 -10.33
N TRP A 109 6.49 9.46 -10.62
CA TRP A 109 6.71 10.52 -9.63
C TRP A 109 5.42 11.18 -9.14
N SER A 110 4.30 11.02 -9.89
CA SER A 110 2.99 11.54 -9.50
C SER A 110 2.42 10.87 -8.26
N LEU A 111 2.62 9.55 -8.12
CA LEU A 111 1.99 8.75 -7.07
C LEU A 111 2.42 9.17 -5.64
N PRO A 112 3.72 9.36 -5.35
CA PRO A 112 4.14 9.92 -4.05
C PRO A 112 3.56 11.30 -3.77
N LEU A 113 3.49 12.15 -4.79
CA LEU A 113 2.96 13.50 -4.66
C LEU A 113 1.48 13.48 -4.26
N ILE A 114 0.68 12.60 -4.90
CA ILE A 114 -0.72 12.40 -4.58
C ILE A 114 -0.87 11.88 -3.14
N GLN A 115 -0.17 10.81 -2.79
CA GLN A 115 -0.28 10.16 -1.49
C GLN A 115 0.09 11.10 -0.34
N VAL A 116 1.26 11.70 -0.40
CA VAL A 116 1.73 12.65 0.64
C VAL A 116 0.86 13.90 0.66
N GLY A 117 0.43 14.39 -0.51
CA GLY A 117 -0.46 15.55 -0.64
C GLY A 117 -1.81 15.32 0.04
N LEU A 118 -2.46 14.18 -0.21
CA LEU A 118 -3.76 13.83 0.38
C LEU A 118 -3.67 13.66 1.91
N LEU A 119 -2.64 12.98 2.40
CA LEU A 119 -2.43 12.81 3.84
C LEU A 119 -2.11 14.14 4.51
N THR A 120 -1.33 15.02 3.87
CA THR A 120 -1.04 16.36 4.39
C THR A 120 -2.30 17.22 4.44
N ALA A 121 -3.09 17.21 3.37
CA ALA A 121 -4.37 17.91 3.34
C ALA A 121 -5.34 17.39 4.41
N GLY A 122 -5.39 16.08 4.63
CA GLY A 122 -6.17 15.45 5.71
C GLY A 122 -5.80 16.00 7.08
N GLY A 123 -4.50 16.13 7.40
CA GLY A 123 -4.03 16.70 8.67
C GLY A 123 -4.37 18.21 8.83
N LEU A 124 -4.36 18.97 7.73
CA LEU A 124 -4.78 20.38 7.75
C LEU A 124 -6.30 20.51 7.96
N VAL A 125 -7.11 19.65 7.36
CA VAL A 125 -8.56 19.60 7.60
C VAL A 125 -8.85 19.13 9.03
N LEU A 126 -8.09 18.17 9.56
CA LEU A 126 -8.16 17.76 10.97
C LEU A 126 -7.91 18.95 11.92
N HIS A 127 -6.93 19.81 11.62
CA HIS A 127 -6.71 21.02 12.40
C HIS A 127 -7.93 21.95 12.38
N GLN A 128 -8.55 22.15 11.22
CA GLN A 128 -9.77 22.95 11.13
C GLN A 128 -10.91 22.32 11.94
N LEU A 129 -11.10 21.00 11.83
CA LEU A 129 -12.09 20.26 12.62
C LEU A 129 -11.85 20.43 14.13
N ALA A 130 -10.60 20.30 14.57
CA ALA A 130 -10.25 20.49 15.97
C ALA A 130 -10.51 21.92 16.46
N ARG A 131 -10.32 22.92 15.61
CA ARG A 131 -10.58 24.34 15.92
C ARG A 131 -12.07 24.67 16.14
N GLU A 132 -12.98 23.87 15.63
CA GLU A 132 -14.41 24.05 15.89
C GLU A 132 -14.79 23.76 17.36
N ASP A 133 -14.03 22.93 18.04
CA ASP A 133 -14.34 22.44 19.38
C ASP A 133 -13.30 22.78 20.45
N LEU A 134 -12.06 23.09 20.06
CA LEU A 134 -10.92 23.18 20.96
C LEU A 134 -10.21 24.52 20.89
N GLU A 135 -9.59 24.91 22.02
CA GLU A 135 -8.67 26.05 22.06
C GLU A 135 -7.56 25.92 21.00
N PRO A 136 -7.10 27.04 20.40
CA PRO A 136 -6.13 27.04 19.31
C PRO A 136 -4.87 26.20 19.56
N ARG A 137 -4.34 26.27 20.79
CA ARG A 137 -3.14 25.49 21.17
C ARG A 137 -3.41 24.00 21.20
N LEU A 138 -4.54 23.58 21.77
CA LEU A 138 -4.90 22.17 21.88
C LEU A 138 -5.22 21.60 20.49
N ALA A 139 -5.96 22.34 19.65
CA ALA A 139 -6.22 21.97 18.26
C ALA A 139 -4.92 21.76 17.47
N SER A 140 -3.92 22.65 17.67
CA SER A 140 -2.61 22.49 17.03
C SER A 140 -1.85 21.26 17.53
N TRP A 141 -1.98 20.91 18.81
CA TRP A 141 -1.36 19.67 19.32
C TRP A 141 -1.98 18.42 18.68
N ILE A 142 -3.29 18.37 18.49
CA ILE A 142 -3.97 17.28 17.79
C ILE A 142 -3.42 17.13 16.36
N ALA A 143 -3.36 18.26 15.60
CA ALA A 143 -2.87 18.22 14.24
C ALA A 143 -1.36 17.87 14.15
N CYS A 144 -0.53 18.41 15.04
CA CYS A 144 0.88 18.03 15.10
C CYS A 144 1.05 16.56 15.47
N SER A 145 0.18 16.02 16.34
CA SER A 145 0.18 14.59 16.68
C SER A 145 -0.13 13.72 15.47
N TYR A 146 -1.02 14.16 14.59
CA TYR A 146 -1.31 13.46 13.34
C TYR A 146 -0.07 13.35 12.45
N PHE A 147 0.63 14.45 12.22
CA PHE A 147 1.85 14.45 11.39
C PHE A 147 3.04 13.70 12.02
N CYS A 148 3.04 13.50 13.34
CA CYS A 148 4.06 12.73 14.07
C CYS A 148 3.63 11.29 14.38
N ALA A 149 2.43 10.87 13.93
CA ALA A 149 1.90 9.55 14.22
C ALA A 149 2.49 8.48 13.29
N GLY A 150 3.03 7.40 13.86
CA GLY A 150 3.50 6.25 13.08
C GLY A 150 2.42 5.65 12.19
N ILE A 151 1.15 5.66 12.64
CA ILE A 151 -0.03 5.24 11.88
C ILE A 151 -0.38 6.15 10.69
N VAL A 152 0.30 7.27 10.52
CA VAL A 152 0.19 8.17 9.35
C VAL A 152 1.49 8.16 8.56
N ILE A 153 2.65 8.22 9.24
CA ILE A 153 3.97 8.22 8.60
C ILE A 153 4.22 6.90 7.87
N GLY A 154 3.88 5.76 8.50
CA GLY A 154 4.05 4.44 7.88
C GLY A 154 3.35 4.33 6.52
N PRO A 155 2.01 4.51 6.47
CA PRO A 155 1.28 4.55 5.19
C PRO A 155 1.75 5.64 4.23
N ALA A 156 2.22 6.80 4.70
CA ALA A 156 2.76 7.85 3.84
C ALA A 156 4.06 7.42 3.13
N LEU A 157 4.79 6.46 3.70
CA LEU A 157 6.05 5.91 3.17
C LEU A 157 5.86 4.57 2.44
N GLU A 158 4.67 3.99 2.45
CA GLU A 158 4.33 2.79 1.70
C GLU A 158 4.31 3.05 0.18
N ASN A 159 4.28 2.00 -0.65
CA ASN A 159 3.93 2.16 -2.06
C ASN A 159 2.58 2.86 -2.16
N PHE A 160 2.36 3.56 -3.27
CA PHE A 160 1.08 4.25 -3.48
C PHE A 160 -0.10 3.29 -3.28
N HIS A 161 -1.16 3.81 -2.69
CA HIS A 161 -2.41 3.10 -2.48
C HIS A 161 -3.60 4.08 -2.44
N ASP A 162 -4.76 3.58 -2.84
CA ASP A 162 -6.05 4.26 -2.88
C ASP A 162 -6.50 4.84 -1.53
N LEU A 163 -6.24 4.11 -0.43
CA LEU A 163 -6.69 4.45 0.93
C LEU A 163 -6.11 5.76 1.49
N CYS A 164 -5.09 6.34 0.85
CA CYS A 164 -4.52 7.63 1.28
C CYS A 164 -5.52 8.79 1.23
N ALA A 165 -6.65 8.64 0.52
CA ALA A 165 -7.74 9.62 0.48
C ALA A 165 -8.64 9.60 1.74
N ILE A 166 -8.64 8.50 2.51
CA ILE A 166 -9.54 8.32 3.66
C ILE A 166 -9.44 9.45 4.69
N PRO A 167 -8.25 9.85 5.19
CA PRO A 167 -8.18 10.90 6.21
C PRO A 167 -8.78 12.23 5.73
N LEU A 168 -8.47 12.64 4.50
CA LEU A 168 -8.99 13.88 3.93
C LEU A 168 -10.52 13.86 3.83
N LEU A 169 -11.08 12.83 3.24
CA LEU A 169 -12.54 12.71 3.05
C LEU A 169 -13.24 12.58 4.40
N SER A 170 -12.73 11.77 5.31
CA SER A 170 -13.32 11.55 6.63
C SER A 170 -13.33 12.81 7.49
N PHE A 171 -12.22 13.52 7.57
CA PHE A 171 -12.17 14.76 8.34
C PHE A 171 -12.99 15.88 7.68
N SER A 172 -13.08 15.91 6.34
CA SER A 172 -13.96 16.84 5.63
C SER A 172 -15.43 16.57 5.93
N LEU A 173 -15.85 15.30 5.93
CA LEU A 173 -17.19 14.87 6.33
C LEU A 173 -17.54 15.36 7.75
N LEU A 174 -16.66 15.07 8.72
CA LEU A 174 -16.85 15.47 10.11
C LEU A 174 -16.88 17.00 10.28
N LEU A 175 -16.02 17.72 9.54
CA LEU A 175 -16.00 19.17 9.52
C LEU A 175 -17.31 19.73 8.94
N GLY A 176 -17.86 19.10 7.89
CA GLY A 176 -19.16 19.43 7.31
C GLY A 176 -20.29 19.30 8.32
N ILE A 177 -20.30 18.25 9.12
CA ILE A 177 -21.25 18.06 10.23
C ILE A 177 -21.10 19.18 11.27
N ARG A 178 -19.87 19.49 11.69
CA ARG A 178 -19.59 20.49 12.71
C ARG A 178 -20.01 21.90 12.27
N ARG A 179 -19.79 22.26 11.02
CA ARG A 179 -20.16 23.56 10.44
C ARG A 179 -21.62 23.65 9.96
N GLY A 180 -22.35 22.54 9.95
CA GLY A 180 -23.68 22.47 9.34
C GLY A 180 -23.66 22.65 7.81
N HIS A 181 -22.51 22.45 7.17
CA HIS A 181 -22.33 22.69 5.74
C HIS A 181 -22.64 21.43 4.93
N ARG A 182 -23.80 21.40 4.27
CA ARG A 182 -24.34 20.19 3.62
C ARG A 182 -23.42 19.59 2.54
N TRP A 183 -22.83 20.42 1.70
CA TRP A 183 -21.94 19.92 0.62
C TRP A 183 -20.61 19.40 1.15
N LEU A 184 -20.06 20.04 2.19
CA LEU A 184 -18.83 19.57 2.84
C LEU A 184 -19.03 18.24 3.56
N TYR A 185 -20.28 17.90 3.91
CA TYR A 185 -20.68 16.58 4.39
C TYR A 185 -20.97 15.60 3.24
N ALA A 186 -21.84 16.01 2.29
CA ALA A 186 -22.41 15.10 1.30
C ALA A 186 -21.37 14.60 0.29
N ILE A 187 -20.48 15.47 -0.21
CA ILE A 187 -19.47 15.07 -1.20
C ILE A 187 -18.54 14.00 -0.62
N PRO A 188 -17.88 14.18 0.54
CA PRO A 188 -17.06 13.12 1.12
C PRO A 188 -17.87 11.86 1.50
N ALA A 189 -19.11 12.01 1.96
CA ALA A 189 -19.98 10.88 2.29
C ALA A 189 -20.26 9.99 1.07
N LEU A 190 -20.47 10.60 -0.10
CA LEU A 190 -20.67 9.88 -1.36
C LEU A 190 -19.37 9.28 -1.90
N LEU A 191 -18.23 9.97 -1.73
CA LEU A 191 -16.95 9.55 -2.28
C LEU A 191 -16.26 8.44 -1.46
N LEU A 192 -16.48 8.38 -0.14
CA LEU A 192 -15.78 7.39 0.71
C LEU A 192 -15.93 5.94 0.22
N PRO A 193 -17.14 5.40 -0.07
CA PRO A 193 -17.27 4.03 -0.59
C PRO A 193 -16.71 3.84 -2.01
N LEU A 194 -16.39 4.93 -2.73
CA LEU A 194 -15.77 4.91 -4.06
C LEU A 194 -14.24 4.97 -4.00
N VAL A 195 -13.66 5.20 -2.83
CA VAL A 195 -12.21 5.03 -2.63
C VAL A 195 -11.84 3.56 -2.82
N ARG A 196 -12.58 2.69 -2.14
CA ARG A 196 -12.55 1.24 -2.27
C ARG A 196 -13.83 0.65 -1.65
N GLU A 197 -14.30 -0.48 -2.14
CA GLU A 197 -15.55 -1.12 -1.71
C GLU A 197 -15.68 -1.27 -0.20
N ASP A 198 -14.62 -1.67 0.47
CA ASP A 198 -14.59 -1.91 1.92
C ASP A 198 -14.53 -0.64 2.78
N VAL A 199 -14.23 0.54 2.19
CA VAL A 199 -14.35 1.84 2.87
C VAL A 199 -15.81 2.17 3.22
N GLY A 200 -16.76 1.51 2.57
CA GLY A 200 -18.17 1.56 2.97
C GLY A 200 -18.40 1.15 4.44
N LEU A 201 -17.58 0.25 5.01
CA LEU A 201 -17.65 -0.13 6.42
C LEU A 201 -17.28 1.04 7.36
N LEU A 202 -16.31 1.86 6.98
CA LEU A 202 -15.97 3.08 7.70
C LEU A 202 -17.10 4.10 7.61
N SER A 203 -17.68 4.28 6.42
CA SER A 203 -18.83 5.17 6.21
C SER A 203 -20.04 4.74 7.02
N PHE A 204 -20.30 3.43 7.11
CA PHE A 204 -21.34 2.88 7.98
C PHE A 204 -21.08 3.20 9.46
N SER A 205 -19.84 3.07 9.93
CA SER A 205 -19.46 3.41 11.31
C SER A 205 -19.71 4.89 11.61
N PHE A 206 -19.46 5.78 10.66
CA PHE A 206 -19.80 7.21 10.79
C PHE A 206 -21.31 7.42 10.85
N GLY A 207 -22.07 6.76 9.98
CA GLY A 207 -23.53 6.81 10.02
C GLY A 207 -24.09 6.35 11.37
N LEU A 208 -23.61 5.21 11.88
CA LEU A 208 -23.98 4.66 13.18
C LEU A 208 -23.66 5.65 14.32
N TRP A 209 -22.45 6.22 14.32
CA TRP A 209 -22.08 7.25 15.29
C TRP A 209 -23.01 8.46 15.22
N MET A 210 -23.37 8.94 14.02
CA MET A 210 -24.32 10.03 13.82
C MET A 210 -25.70 9.70 14.40
N VAL A 211 -26.22 8.51 14.15
CA VAL A 211 -27.51 8.05 14.68
C VAL A 211 -27.51 8.02 16.21
N LEU A 212 -26.44 7.54 16.82
CA LEU A 212 -26.37 7.34 18.27
C LEU A 212 -26.01 8.60 19.05
N ARG A 213 -25.23 9.50 18.45
CA ARG A 213 -24.56 10.60 19.19
C ARG A 213 -24.99 12.00 18.78
N LEU A 214 -25.65 12.19 17.63
CA LEU A 214 -26.02 13.52 17.14
C LEU A 214 -27.51 13.85 17.31
N GLN A 215 -27.88 15.11 17.05
CA GLN A 215 -29.26 15.59 17.14
C GLN A 215 -30.14 15.09 15.97
N ARG A 216 -31.46 15.24 16.09
CA ARG A 216 -32.46 14.65 15.19
C ARG A 216 -32.20 14.86 13.70
N GLY A 217 -31.80 16.05 13.28
CA GLY A 217 -31.51 16.33 11.85
C GLY A 217 -30.37 15.48 11.31
N TRP A 218 -29.25 15.42 12.04
CA TRP A 218 -28.09 14.63 11.68
C TRP A 218 -28.27 13.12 11.89
N ARG A 219 -29.21 12.68 12.75
CA ARG A 219 -29.56 11.26 12.88
C ARG A 219 -30.13 10.70 11.59
N TRP A 220 -31.02 11.45 10.92
CA TRP A 220 -31.56 11.02 9.63
C TRP A 220 -30.49 10.96 8.53
N ALA A 221 -29.59 11.96 8.51
CA ALA A 221 -28.45 11.92 7.61
C ALA A 221 -27.53 10.71 7.92
N GLY A 222 -27.34 10.39 9.20
CA GLY A 222 -26.61 9.19 9.65
C GLY A 222 -27.26 7.89 9.21
N LEU A 223 -28.59 7.79 9.36
CA LEU A 223 -29.33 6.63 8.86
C LEU A 223 -29.23 6.50 7.35
N GLY A 224 -29.37 7.61 6.63
CA GLY A 224 -29.14 7.66 5.17
C GLY A 224 -27.73 7.20 4.79
N LEU A 225 -26.70 7.61 5.56
CA LEU A 225 -25.32 7.17 5.32
C LEU A 225 -25.14 5.66 5.60
N CYS A 226 -25.76 5.10 6.66
CA CYS A 226 -25.76 3.67 6.92
C CYS A 226 -26.39 2.89 5.76
N LEU A 227 -27.58 3.30 5.31
CA LEU A 227 -28.30 2.65 4.22
C LEU A 227 -27.51 2.75 2.90
N TYR A 228 -26.99 3.92 2.58
CA TYR A 228 -26.14 4.14 1.40
C TYR A 228 -24.90 3.27 1.44
N SER A 229 -24.17 3.25 2.55
CA SER A 229 -22.95 2.44 2.69
C SER A 229 -23.23 0.94 2.56
N THR A 230 -24.29 0.46 3.21
CA THR A 230 -24.72 -0.95 3.10
C THR A 230 -25.09 -1.30 1.65
N PHE A 231 -25.88 -0.43 1.00
CA PHE A 231 -26.26 -0.61 -0.39
C PHE A 231 -25.03 -0.62 -1.30
N MET A 232 -24.11 0.34 -1.14
CA MET A 232 -22.89 0.43 -1.97
C MET A 232 -21.98 -0.80 -1.78
N VAL A 233 -21.70 -1.20 -0.53
CA VAL A 233 -20.90 -2.42 -0.27
C VAL A 233 -21.57 -3.62 -0.92
N PHE A 234 -22.89 -3.82 -0.69
CA PHE A 234 -23.61 -4.96 -1.25
C PHE A 234 -23.66 -4.93 -2.78
N ALA A 235 -24.04 -3.79 -3.38
CA ALA A 235 -24.15 -3.65 -4.83
C ALA A 235 -22.79 -3.82 -5.51
N ILE A 236 -21.74 -3.21 -4.97
CA ILE A 236 -20.39 -3.31 -5.55
C ILE A 236 -19.89 -4.76 -5.46
N THR A 237 -19.91 -5.37 -4.29
CA THR A 237 -19.30 -6.69 -4.09
C THR A 237 -20.07 -7.82 -4.75
N ASN A 238 -21.42 -7.75 -4.84
CA ASN A 238 -22.22 -8.83 -5.37
C ASN A 238 -22.68 -8.65 -6.82
N HIS A 239 -22.64 -7.41 -7.36
CA HIS A 239 -23.13 -7.16 -8.73
C HIS A 239 -22.09 -6.50 -9.62
N VAL A 240 -21.29 -5.53 -9.11
CA VAL A 240 -20.34 -4.79 -9.97
C VAL A 240 -19.02 -5.54 -10.11
N MET A 241 -18.37 -5.91 -9.02
CA MET A 241 -17.08 -6.62 -9.05
C MET A 241 -17.14 -7.95 -9.82
N PRO A 242 -18.19 -8.79 -9.67
CA PRO A 242 -18.28 -10.02 -10.44
C PRO A 242 -18.33 -9.86 -11.96
N LEU A 243 -18.71 -8.69 -12.48
CA LEU A 243 -18.65 -8.40 -13.92
C LEU A 243 -17.21 -8.38 -14.46
N PHE A 244 -16.24 -8.12 -13.58
CA PHE A 244 -14.82 -8.04 -13.89
C PHE A 244 -14.01 -9.27 -13.40
N GLY A 245 -14.66 -10.21 -12.71
CA GLY A 245 -14.06 -11.41 -12.13
C GLY A 245 -14.26 -11.45 -10.61
N SER A 246 -14.56 -12.62 -10.06
CA SER A 246 -14.86 -12.79 -8.64
C SER A 246 -13.85 -13.68 -7.89
N GLU A 247 -12.98 -14.38 -8.60
CA GLU A 247 -12.08 -15.39 -8.03
C GLU A 247 -11.10 -14.81 -7.00
N VAL A 248 -10.63 -13.58 -7.21
CA VAL A 248 -9.68 -12.92 -6.30
C VAL A 248 -10.39 -12.42 -5.05
N SER A 249 -11.60 -11.86 -5.18
CA SER A 249 -12.38 -11.40 -4.02
C SER A 249 -12.79 -12.58 -3.12
N VAL A 250 -13.14 -13.71 -3.70
CA VAL A 250 -13.42 -14.96 -2.96
C VAL A 250 -12.18 -15.43 -2.22
N ARG A 251 -11.03 -15.45 -2.88
CA ARG A 251 -9.75 -15.80 -2.25
C ARG A 251 -9.40 -14.87 -1.09
N PHE A 252 -9.56 -13.56 -1.25
CA PHE A 252 -9.31 -12.61 -0.16
C PHE A 252 -10.25 -12.81 1.03
N MET A 253 -11.48 -13.21 0.78
CA MET A 253 -12.41 -13.57 1.86
C MET A 253 -11.92 -14.81 2.63
N ASP A 254 -11.46 -15.84 1.94
CA ASP A 254 -10.88 -17.04 2.56
C ASP A 254 -9.59 -16.73 3.33
N GLU A 255 -8.66 -15.98 2.73
CA GLU A 255 -7.42 -15.56 3.38
C GLU A 255 -7.64 -14.74 4.67
N ARG A 256 -8.71 -13.92 4.72
CA ARG A 256 -9.01 -13.06 5.88
C ARG A 256 -9.89 -13.74 6.91
N PHE A 257 -10.85 -14.56 6.48
CA PHE A 257 -11.92 -15.10 7.33
C PHE A 257 -12.08 -16.61 7.21
N GLY A 258 -11.10 -17.32 6.64
CA GLY A 258 -11.11 -18.76 6.43
C GLY A 258 -11.39 -19.56 7.70
N GLN A 259 -10.96 -19.06 8.88
CA GLN A 259 -11.26 -19.69 10.17
C GLN A 259 -12.76 -19.80 10.46
N PHE A 260 -13.58 -18.90 9.90
CA PHE A 260 -15.03 -18.93 10.01
C PHE A 260 -15.69 -19.68 8.85
N LEU A 261 -15.00 -19.77 7.69
CA LEU A 261 -15.51 -20.36 6.44
C LEU A 261 -15.04 -21.80 6.22
N ALA A 262 -14.35 -22.40 7.17
CA ALA A 262 -13.81 -23.78 7.05
C ALA A 262 -14.87 -24.83 6.68
N ALA A 263 -16.11 -24.66 7.15
CA ALA A 263 -17.23 -25.56 6.82
C ALA A 263 -17.72 -25.43 5.36
N GLN A 264 -17.29 -24.39 4.62
CA GLN A 264 -17.71 -24.07 3.26
C GLN A 264 -16.56 -24.22 2.24
N ASN A 265 -15.48 -24.92 2.62
CA ASN A 265 -14.28 -25.12 1.80
C ASN A 265 -13.69 -23.80 1.23
N GLY A 266 -13.80 -22.70 2.00
CA GLY A 266 -13.25 -21.39 1.63
C GLY A 266 -14.04 -20.64 0.53
N GLN A 267 -15.19 -21.12 0.12
CA GLN A 267 -16.00 -20.48 -0.94
C GLN A 267 -17.17 -19.64 -0.41
N GLY A 268 -17.07 -19.15 0.83
CA GLY A 268 -18.13 -18.39 1.46
C GLY A 268 -18.19 -16.92 1.01
N SER A 269 -19.40 -16.38 0.90
CA SER A 269 -19.66 -14.96 0.69
C SER A 269 -19.45 -14.16 1.99
N THR A 270 -19.42 -12.81 1.89
CA THR A 270 -19.41 -11.91 3.06
C THR A 270 -20.59 -12.20 4.02
N VAL A 271 -21.75 -12.56 3.48
CA VAL A 271 -22.93 -12.92 4.30
C VAL A 271 -22.71 -14.24 5.04
N ASP A 272 -22.04 -15.20 4.42
CA ASP A 272 -21.74 -16.48 5.04
C ASP A 272 -20.70 -16.33 6.15
N ALA A 273 -19.68 -15.50 5.94
CA ALA A 273 -18.72 -15.15 6.99
C ALA A 273 -19.42 -14.48 8.19
N LEU A 274 -20.34 -13.55 7.95
CA LEU A 274 -21.10 -12.91 9.03
C LEU A 274 -21.99 -13.90 9.78
N LYS A 275 -22.71 -14.79 9.07
CA LYS A 275 -23.51 -15.85 9.68
C LYS A 275 -22.65 -16.79 10.53
N ALA A 276 -21.48 -17.19 10.00
CA ALA A 276 -20.54 -18.05 10.70
C ALA A 276 -19.99 -17.39 11.97
N MET A 277 -19.64 -16.10 11.92
CA MET A 277 -19.22 -15.32 13.09
C MET A 277 -20.32 -15.26 14.16
N LEU A 278 -21.56 -15.03 13.76
CA LEU A 278 -22.71 -14.98 14.68
C LEU A 278 -23.05 -16.35 15.26
N SER A 279 -22.87 -17.43 14.52
CA SER A 279 -23.12 -18.80 14.97
C SER A 279 -22.00 -19.36 15.87
N GLN A 280 -20.80 -18.75 15.84
CA GLN A 280 -19.63 -19.19 16.59
C GLN A 280 -19.09 -18.06 17.50
N PRO A 281 -19.86 -17.56 18.48
CA PRO A 281 -19.50 -16.37 19.27
C PRO A 281 -18.23 -16.56 20.11
N LEU A 282 -17.93 -17.77 20.58
CA LEU A 282 -16.71 -18.06 21.35
C LEU A 282 -15.47 -18.00 20.45
N LEU A 283 -15.55 -18.51 19.22
CA LEU A 283 -14.48 -18.40 18.24
C LEU A 283 -14.25 -16.92 17.89
N LEU A 284 -15.33 -16.17 17.64
CA LEU A 284 -15.24 -14.74 17.35
C LEU A 284 -14.56 -13.97 18.50
N LEU A 285 -14.96 -14.19 19.75
CA LEU A 285 -14.33 -13.54 20.90
C LEU A 285 -12.85 -13.90 21.03
N ARG A 286 -12.49 -15.15 20.74
CA ARG A 286 -11.11 -15.60 20.70
C ARG A 286 -10.31 -14.85 19.62
N GLU A 287 -10.82 -14.81 18.40
CA GLU A 287 -10.14 -14.17 17.27
C GLU A 287 -9.95 -12.66 17.49
N LEU A 288 -10.93 -11.96 18.10
CA LEU A 288 -10.82 -10.54 18.42
C LEU A 288 -9.65 -10.21 19.40
N VAL A 289 -9.14 -11.18 20.13
CA VAL A 289 -8.09 -11.01 21.13
C VAL A 289 -6.80 -11.71 20.71
N GLN A 290 -6.89 -12.78 19.93
CA GLN A 290 -5.73 -13.57 19.49
C GLN A 290 -5.18 -13.11 18.13
N PRO A 291 -3.87 -13.10 17.96
CA PRO A 291 -2.81 -13.36 18.94
C PRO A 291 -2.65 -12.18 19.90
N LEU A 292 -2.70 -12.43 21.20
CA LEU A 292 -2.78 -11.39 22.25
C LEU A 292 -1.63 -10.35 22.17
N GLY A 293 -0.39 -10.81 22.02
CA GLY A 293 0.78 -9.92 21.96
C GLY A 293 0.72 -8.94 20.79
N PRO A 294 0.58 -9.39 19.54
CA PRO A 294 0.38 -8.53 18.36
C PRO A 294 -0.82 -7.61 18.49
N THR A 295 -1.96 -8.08 18.98
CA THR A 295 -3.18 -7.29 19.19
C THR A 295 -2.95 -6.15 20.19
N LEU A 296 -2.33 -6.43 21.34
CA LEU A 296 -1.99 -5.40 22.32
C LEU A 296 -0.97 -4.39 21.74
N LYS A 297 0.06 -4.87 21.06
CA LYS A 297 1.04 -4.00 20.39
C LYS A 297 0.34 -3.08 19.39
N PHE A 298 -0.55 -3.61 18.57
CA PHE A 298 -1.35 -2.85 17.61
C PHE A 298 -2.16 -1.74 18.28
N LEU A 299 -2.98 -2.08 19.28
CA LEU A 299 -3.81 -1.12 19.99
C LEU A 299 -2.98 -0.06 20.74
N LEU A 300 -1.89 -0.45 21.39
CA LEU A 300 -1.00 0.49 22.06
C LEU A 300 -0.36 1.46 21.07
N THR A 301 0.09 0.98 19.91
CA THR A 301 0.69 1.82 18.88
C THR A 301 -0.35 2.73 18.22
N LEU A 302 -1.57 2.24 18.04
CA LEU A 302 -2.69 3.01 17.48
C LEU A 302 -3.02 4.24 18.35
N TRP A 303 -3.02 4.10 19.67
CA TRP A 303 -3.40 5.17 20.60
C TRP A 303 -2.23 6.04 21.07
N LEU A 304 -1.00 5.60 20.87
CA LEU A 304 0.21 6.27 21.32
C LEU A 304 0.31 7.76 20.90
N PRO A 305 -0.03 8.16 19.63
CA PRO A 305 0.14 9.55 19.19
C PRO A 305 -0.69 10.58 19.98
N LEU A 306 -1.77 10.14 20.61
CA LEU A 306 -2.64 10.96 21.48
C LEU A 306 -2.56 10.57 22.96
N ALA A 307 -1.43 9.97 23.39
CA ALA A 307 -1.18 9.56 24.77
C ALA A 307 -2.34 8.69 25.34
N PHE A 308 -2.83 7.74 24.55
CA PHE A 308 -3.87 6.75 24.88
C PHE A 308 -5.27 7.35 25.16
N LEU A 309 -5.47 8.64 24.95
CA LEU A 309 -6.77 9.28 25.16
C LEU A 309 -7.90 8.70 24.28
N PRO A 310 -7.65 8.32 23.00
CA PRO A 310 -8.70 7.72 22.18
C PRO A 310 -9.26 6.41 22.74
N ALA A 311 -8.48 5.66 23.52
CA ALA A 311 -8.95 4.47 24.21
C ALA A 311 -10.09 4.75 25.21
N LEU A 312 -10.15 5.98 25.74
CA LEU A 312 -11.17 6.46 26.67
C LEU A 312 -12.36 7.14 25.98
N ALA A 313 -12.29 7.32 24.67
CA ALA A 313 -13.27 8.06 23.89
C ALA A 313 -14.25 7.12 23.19
N ILE A 314 -15.42 6.90 23.75
CA ILE A 314 -16.45 6.03 23.18
C ILE A 314 -16.83 6.43 21.74
N ASP A 315 -16.81 7.74 21.45
CA ASP A 315 -17.04 8.25 20.09
C ASP A 315 -15.96 7.78 19.10
N GLY A 316 -14.71 7.67 19.55
CA GLY A 316 -13.61 7.12 18.74
C GLY A 316 -13.85 5.64 18.39
N TRP A 317 -14.26 4.84 19.36
CA TRP A 317 -14.61 3.44 19.13
C TRP A 317 -15.77 3.28 18.15
N LEU A 318 -16.80 4.13 18.25
CA LEU A 318 -17.95 4.11 17.32
C LEU A 318 -17.53 4.50 15.90
N LEU A 319 -16.70 5.54 15.76
CA LEU A 319 -16.24 6.04 14.45
C LEU A 319 -15.36 5.04 13.69
N MET A 320 -14.71 4.10 14.39
CA MET A 320 -13.88 3.06 13.77
C MET A 320 -14.41 1.63 14.03
N ALA A 321 -15.68 1.49 14.45
CA ALA A 321 -16.21 0.23 14.96
C ALA A 321 -16.07 -0.94 13.99
N LEU A 322 -16.59 -0.82 12.76
CA LEU A 322 -16.51 -1.91 11.79
C LEU A 322 -15.09 -2.12 11.25
N PRO A 323 -14.32 -1.07 10.86
CA PRO A 323 -12.92 -1.27 10.45
C PRO A 323 -12.07 -1.92 11.53
N LEU A 324 -12.22 -1.53 12.79
CA LEU A 324 -11.49 -2.14 13.90
C LEU A 324 -11.92 -3.59 14.12
N PHE A 325 -13.23 -3.86 14.05
CA PHE A 325 -13.75 -5.22 14.12
C PHE A 325 -13.14 -6.11 13.02
N VAL A 326 -13.12 -5.64 11.78
CA VAL A 326 -12.50 -6.35 10.65
C VAL A 326 -11.01 -6.56 10.90
N ALA A 327 -10.27 -5.54 11.34
CA ALA A 327 -8.83 -5.67 11.62
C ALA A 327 -8.54 -6.72 12.70
N LEU A 328 -9.33 -6.76 13.77
CA LEU A 328 -9.15 -7.69 14.88
C LEU A 328 -9.63 -9.12 14.58
N SER A 329 -10.63 -9.28 13.71
CA SER A 329 -11.19 -10.59 13.35
C SER A 329 -10.53 -11.21 12.11
N SER A 330 -9.69 -10.48 11.40
CA SER A 330 -8.99 -10.98 10.20
C SER A 330 -7.77 -11.80 10.56
N GLN A 331 -7.54 -12.87 9.82
CA GLN A 331 -6.27 -13.61 9.84
C GLN A 331 -5.19 -12.87 9.04
N GLY A 332 -3.95 -13.19 9.36
CA GLY A 332 -2.79 -12.65 8.66
C GLY A 332 -2.11 -11.48 9.38
N GLY A 333 -0.78 -11.41 9.28
CA GLY A 333 0.05 -10.41 9.97
C GLY A 333 -0.19 -8.96 9.51
N ASN A 334 -0.72 -8.78 8.30
CA ASN A 334 -0.94 -7.45 7.72
C ASN A 334 -2.13 -6.70 8.35
N ALA A 335 -3.12 -7.42 8.87
CA ALA A 335 -4.32 -6.82 9.48
C ALA A 335 -3.98 -5.96 10.71
N LEU A 336 -2.97 -6.35 11.48
CA LEU A 336 -2.50 -5.68 12.70
C LEU A 336 -1.22 -4.85 12.48
N ALA A 337 -0.86 -4.57 11.22
CA ALA A 337 0.34 -3.79 10.90
C ALA A 337 0.02 -2.29 10.87
N VAL A 338 0.61 -1.54 11.81
CA VAL A 338 0.41 -0.08 11.94
C VAL A 338 1.15 0.77 10.92
N ASN A 339 2.07 0.18 10.18
CA ASN A 339 2.84 0.84 9.12
C ASN A 339 2.26 0.61 7.72
N LEU A 340 1.23 -0.23 7.59
CA LEU A 340 0.54 -0.49 6.33
C LEU A 340 -0.71 0.37 6.18
N ARG A 341 -1.10 0.59 4.93
CA ARG A 341 -2.28 1.36 4.50
C ARG A 341 -3.57 1.03 5.24
N PHE A 342 -3.74 -0.20 5.70
CA PHE A 342 -4.97 -0.64 6.39
C PHE A 342 -5.25 0.11 7.70
N VAL A 343 -4.24 0.66 8.37
CA VAL A 343 -4.46 1.45 9.58
C VAL A 343 -5.18 2.78 9.30
N LEU A 344 -5.16 3.26 8.03
CA LEU A 344 -5.83 4.51 7.64
C LEU A 344 -7.35 4.49 7.84
N TYR A 345 -7.98 3.31 7.85
CA TYR A 345 -9.39 3.17 8.24
C TYR A 345 -9.65 3.60 9.69
N LEU A 346 -8.66 3.48 10.56
CA LEU A 346 -8.80 3.75 11.99
C LEU A 346 -8.39 5.18 12.36
N VAL A 347 -7.53 5.79 11.55
CA VAL A 347 -7.00 7.15 11.78
C VAL A 347 -8.12 8.17 12.05
N PRO A 348 -9.23 8.23 11.29
CA PRO A 348 -10.30 9.17 11.57
C PRO A 348 -10.93 9.00 12.95
N GLY A 349 -11.19 7.76 13.37
CA GLY A 349 -11.75 7.46 14.70
C GLY A 349 -10.81 7.81 15.84
N VAL A 350 -9.51 7.54 15.68
CA VAL A 350 -8.48 7.89 16.65
C VAL A 350 -8.43 9.41 16.90
N PHE A 351 -8.33 10.20 15.84
CA PHE A 351 -8.13 11.64 15.98
C PHE A 351 -9.44 12.39 16.28
N ALA A 352 -10.56 12.03 15.64
CA ALA A 352 -11.85 12.61 15.96
C ALA A 352 -12.32 12.23 17.36
N GLY A 353 -12.11 10.97 17.78
CA GLY A 353 -12.35 10.53 19.16
C GLY A 353 -11.55 11.33 20.16
N GLY A 354 -10.27 11.61 19.86
CA GLY A 354 -9.43 12.49 20.67
C GLY A 354 -9.98 13.92 20.79
N ILE A 355 -10.45 14.50 19.68
CA ILE A 355 -11.10 15.85 19.69
C ILE A 355 -12.32 15.83 20.58
N LEU A 356 -13.22 14.86 20.41
CA LEU A 356 -14.47 14.76 21.16
C LEU A 356 -14.24 14.51 22.65
N TRP A 357 -13.21 13.77 23.01
CA TRP A 357 -12.81 13.57 24.40
C TRP A 357 -12.31 14.88 25.04
N TRP A 358 -11.44 15.62 24.33
CA TRP A 358 -10.89 16.88 24.81
C TRP A 358 -11.95 17.98 24.90
N ARG A 359 -12.97 17.99 24.03
CA ARG A 359 -14.02 19.01 24.01
C ARG A 359 -14.61 19.29 25.38
N GLN A 360 -14.83 18.25 26.19
CA GLN A 360 -15.40 18.37 27.54
C GLN A 360 -14.35 18.55 28.64
N ARG A 361 -13.05 18.47 28.31
CA ARG A 361 -11.96 18.36 29.29
C ARG A 361 -10.78 19.29 29.00
N GLN A 362 -11.00 20.40 28.30
CA GLN A 362 -9.92 21.30 27.85
C GLN A 362 -9.09 21.85 29.03
N ALA A 363 -9.71 22.10 30.19
CA ALA A 363 -9.01 22.55 31.41
C ALA A 363 -7.87 21.61 31.84
N LEU A 364 -8.00 20.30 31.55
CA LEU A 364 -6.97 19.32 31.86
C LEU A 364 -5.67 19.52 31.05
N PHE A 365 -5.76 20.17 29.89
CA PHE A 365 -4.61 20.48 29.06
C PHE A 365 -3.65 21.48 29.72
N GLN A 366 -4.09 22.26 30.70
CA GLN A 366 -3.22 23.19 31.42
C GLN A 366 -2.20 22.46 32.31
N GLN A 367 -2.45 21.21 32.68
CA GLN A 367 -1.59 20.43 33.55
C GLN A 367 -0.25 20.09 32.88
N ARG A 368 0.87 20.51 33.48
CA ARG A 368 2.22 20.35 32.92
C ARG A 368 2.61 18.89 32.69
N TRP A 369 2.21 17.97 33.59
CA TRP A 369 2.55 16.56 33.49
C TRP A 369 1.87 15.89 32.29
N ARG A 370 0.62 16.26 31.96
CA ARG A 370 -0.10 15.75 30.78
C ARG A 370 0.57 16.18 29.48
N LYS A 371 1.03 17.43 29.41
CA LYS A 371 1.79 17.93 28.25
C LYS A 371 3.13 17.20 28.11
N ARG A 372 3.79 16.87 29.24
CA ARG A 372 5.02 16.07 29.22
C ARG A 372 4.75 14.66 28.72
N LEU A 373 3.75 13.98 29.30
CA LEU A 373 3.32 12.65 28.89
C LEU A 373 3.02 12.60 27.38
N TRP A 374 2.22 13.55 26.87
CA TRP A 374 1.88 13.61 25.47
C TRP A 374 3.11 13.84 24.57
N ARG A 375 4.00 14.75 24.96
CA ARG A 375 5.27 14.93 24.21
C ARG A 375 6.12 13.67 24.21
N THR A 376 6.24 12.98 25.34
CA THR A 376 6.96 11.70 25.40
C THR A 376 6.32 10.66 24.47
N ALA A 377 5.01 10.54 24.48
CA ALA A 377 4.28 9.64 23.60
C ALA A 377 4.51 9.96 22.11
N LEU A 378 4.55 11.25 21.72
CA LEU A 378 4.88 11.65 20.36
C LEU A 378 6.33 11.30 19.97
N VAL A 379 7.29 11.58 20.86
CA VAL A 379 8.69 11.21 20.63
C VAL A 379 8.82 9.70 20.46
N LEU A 380 8.17 8.91 21.32
CA LEU A 380 8.16 7.45 21.20
C LEU A 380 7.50 6.99 19.89
N SER A 381 6.39 7.61 19.47
CA SER A 381 5.74 7.30 18.18
C SER A 381 6.70 7.50 17.01
N VAL A 382 7.40 8.63 16.97
CA VAL A 382 8.40 8.92 15.93
C VAL A 382 9.59 7.97 16.01
N LEU A 383 10.13 7.71 17.20
CA LEU A 383 11.26 6.79 17.39
C LEU A 383 10.91 5.36 16.94
N PHE A 384 9.74 4.83 17.33
CA PHE A 384 9.29 3.51 16.87
C PHE A 384 9.09 3.46 15.37
N THR A 385 8.65 4.56 14.75
CA THR A 385 8.52 4.64 13.30
C THR A 385 9.89 4.61 12.63
N ILE A 386 10.86 5.40 13.11
CA ILE A 386 12.22 5.45 12.57
C ILE A 386 12.91 4.09 12.72
N THR A 387 12.88 3.52 13.93
CA THR A 387 13.55 2.24 14.21
C THR A 387 12.91 1.06 13.46
N GLY A 388 11.63 1.17 13.12
CA GLY A 388 10.92 0.18 12.30
C GLY A 388 11.27 0.23 10.81
N ASN A 389 12.01 1.25 10.34
CA ASN A 389 12.38 1.48 8.93
C ASN A 389 11.23 1.15 7.95
N PRO A 390 10.05 1.82 8.07
CA PRO A 390 8.86 1.43 7.33
C PRO A 390 9.14 1.41 5.83
N HIS A 391 8.82 0.28 5.20
CA HIS A 391 8.99 0.05 3.76
C HIS A 391 10.41 0.33 3.25
N ARG A 392 11.42 0.19 4.10
CA ARG A 392 12.82 0.46 3.79
C ARG A 392 13.07 1.90 3.30
N SER A 393 12.20 2.82 3.73
CA SER A 393 12.27 4.23 3.32
C SER A 393 13.51 4.94 3.85
N LEU A 394 14.07 4.46 4.96
CA LEU A 394 15.24 5.01 5.61
C LEU A 394 16.54 4.25 5.29
N SER A 395 16.53 3.36 4.29
CA SER A 395 17.68 2.53 3.89
C SER A 395 18.95 3.32 3.57
N ALA A 396 18.82 4.60 3.22
CA ALA A 396 19.97 5.50 3.05
C ALA A 396 20.64 5.89 4.37
N LEU A 397 19.92 5.82 5.49
CA LEU A 397 20.34 6.34 6.80
C LEU A 397 20.60 5.23 7.82
N ILE A 398 19.81 4.17 7.78
CA ILE A 398 19.88 3.06 8.74
C ILE A 398 19.89 1.72 7.98
N PRO A 399 20.46 0.65 8.56
CA PRO A 399 20.46 -0.67 7.94
C PRO A 399 19.04 -1.21 7.78
N ASP A 400 18.83 -1.99 6.70
CA ASP A 400 17.58 -2.71 6.45
C ASP A 400 17.42 -3.92 7.37
N SER A 401 18.53 -4.43 7.89
CA SER A 401 18.59 -5.46 8.94
C SER A 401 19.83 -5.29 9.78
N VAL A 402 19.71 -5.59 11.07
CA VAL A 402 20.83 -5.58 12.04
C VAL A 402 21.39 -6.99 12.24
N GLN A 403 20.57 -8.03 12.11
CA GLN A 403 20.94 -9.45 12.25
C GLN A 403 20.16 -10.30 11.25
N PRO A 404 20.84 -10.76 10.19
CA PRO A 404 22.19 -10.37 9.73
C PRO A 404 22.28 -8.91 9.31
N TRP A 405 23.49 -8.35 9.31
CA TRP A 405 23.67 -6.94 8.90
C TRP A 405 23.47 -6.77 7.41
N VAL A 406 22.53 -5.92 7.03
CA VAL A 406 22.27 -5.51 5.63
C VAL A 406 22.19 -4.00 5.57
N TYR A 407 23.17 -3.39 4.91
CA TYR A 407 23.21 -1.96 4.65
C TYR A 407 23.86 -1.68 3.29
N VAL A 408 23.10 -1.04 2.41
CA VAL A 408 23.61 -0.56 1.11
C VAL A 408 23.85 0.94 1.21
N SER A 409 25.08 1.39 0.98
CA SER A 409 25.43 2.81 1.12
C SER A 409 24.61 3.69 0.17
N PRO A 410 24.29 4.96 0.56
CA PRO A 410 23.54 5.88 -0.28
C PRO A 410 24.20 6.13 -1.65
N LEU A 411 25.53 6.17 -1.67
CA LEU A 411 26.28 6.34 -2.92
C LEU A 411 26.04 5.16 -3.88
N ARG A 412 26.10 3.93 -3.36
CA ARG A 412 25.82 2.71 -4.15
C ARG A 412 24.37 2.70 -4.64
N GLN A 413 23.40 3.11 -3.79
CA GLN A 413 22.00 3.25 -4.19
C GLN A 413 21.81 4.30 -5.29
N LEU A 414 22.48 5.46 -5.21
CA LEU A 414 22.44 6.51 -6.23
C LEU A 414 23.02 6.03 -7.56
N GLN A 415 24.22 5.44 -7.53
CA GLN A 415 24.90 4.92 -8.72
C GLN A 415 24.03 3.84 -9.40
N ARG A 416 23.52 2.88 -8.62
CA ARG A 416 22.62 1.84 -9.14
C ARG A 416 21.37 2.45 -9.79
N GLY A 417 20.70 3.37 -9.11
CA GLY A 417 19.50 4.02 -9.63
C GLY A 417 19.75 4.75 -10.97
N TRP A 418 20.89 5.41 -11.11
CA TRP A 418 21.28 6.08 -12.35
C TRP A 418 21.60 5.08 -13.47
N GLN A 419 22.43 4.08 -13.17
CA GLN A 419 22.85 3.05 -14.11
C GLN A 419 21.67 2.20 -14.60
N THR A 420 20.72 1.87 -13.70
CA THR A 420 19.49 1.17 -14.07
C THR A 420 18.70 1.98 -15.08
N ARG A 421 18.53 3.28 -14.86
CA ARG A 421 17.79 4.13 -15.80
C ARG A 421 18.43 4.19 -17.18
N GLN A 422 19.77 4.19 -17.25
CA GLN A 422 20.48 4.09 -18.54
C GLN A 422 20.21 2.75 -19.24
N LEU A 423 20.15 1.65 -18.47
CA LEU A 423 19.83 0.33 -19.03
C LEU A 423 18.40 0.31 -19.57
N LEU A 424 17.44 0.87 -18.82
CA LEU A 424 16.03 0.92 -19.20
C LEU A 424 15.77 1.78 -20.45
N GLN A 425 16.60 2.77 -20.76
CA GLN A 425 16.48 3.59 -21.99
C GLN A 425 16.61 2.78 -23.28
N ALA A 426 17.17 1.56 -23.22
CA ALA A 426 17.25 0.68 -24.36
C ALA A 426 15.93 -0.01 -24.70
N ILE A 427 14.96 0.02 -23.80
CA ILE A 427 13.65 -0.65 -23.96
C ILE A 427 12.68 0.36 -24.57
N PRO A 428 12.10 0.10 -25.75
CA PRO A 428 11.05 0.97 -26.33
C PRO A 428 9.87 1.14 -25.39
N SER A 429 9.21 2.30 -25.44
CA SER A 429 8.10 2.64 -24.54
C SER A 429 6.86 1.76 -24.72
N ASP A 430 6.65 1.27 -25.94
CA ASP A 430 5.52 0.42 -26.36
C ASP A 430 5.82 -1.08 -26.27
N ALA A 431 7.09 -1.47 -26.06
CA ALA A 431 7.47 -2.87 -25.96
C ALA A 431 6.88 -3.56 -24.71
N SER A 432 6.53 -4.83 -24.86
CA SER A 432 6.17 -5.70 -23.74
C SER A 432 7.40 -6.12 -22.95
N VAL A 433 7.32 -6.08 -21.61
CA VAL A 433 8.48 -6.29 -20.73
C VAL A 433 8.13 -7.22 -19.58
N ALA A 434 9.06 -8.12 -19.24
CA ALA A 434 9.08 -8.81 -17.95
C ALA A 434 10.24 -8.26 -17.10
N ALA A 435 9.93 -7.76 -15.91
CA ALA A 435 10.88 -7.05 -15.06
C ALA A 435 10.81 -7.53 -13.60
N GLU A 436 11.94 -7.57 -12.92
CA GLU A 436 11.96 -7.86 -11.48
C GLU A 436 11.17 -6.79 -10.69
N THR A 437 10.58 -7.21 -9.58
CA THR A 437 9.61 -6.42 -8.79
C THR A 437 10.06 -4.98 -8.48
N HIS A 438 11.34 -4.76 -8.21
CA HIS A 438 11.90 -3.44 -7.92
C HIS A 438 12.06 -2.53 -9.16
N LEU A 439 11.97 -3.09 -10.36
CA LEU A 439 12.01 -2.36 -11.64
C LEU A 439 10.61 -2.03 -12.17
N VAL A 440 9.59 -2.77 -11.71
CA VAL A 440 8.20 -2.62 -12.15
C VAL A 440 7.71 -1.17 -12.09
N PRO A 441 7.95 -0.38 -11.02
CA PRO A 441 7.47 1.01 -10.97
C PRO A 441 8.04 1.91 -12.08
N LEU A 442 9.27 1.67 -12.51
CA LEU A 442 9.94 2.48 -13.54
C LEU A 442 9.45 2.15 -14.96
N LEU A 443 8.83 0.99 -15.13
CA LEU A 443 8.40 0.45 -16.41
C LEU A 443 6.87 0.43 -16.58
N ALA A 444 6.10 0.81 -15.55
CA ALA A 444 4.66 0.59 -15.51
C ALA A 444 3.83 1.49 -16.45
N ALA A 445 4.41 2.55 -17.01
CA ALA A 445 3.77 3.36 -18.05
C ALA A 445 3.82 2.64 -19.42
N ARG A 446 3.22 1.44 -19.50
CA ARG A 446 3.11 0.60 -20.71
C ARG A 446 1.96 -0.38 -20.63
N HIS A 447 1.48 -0.82 -21.77
CA HIS A 447 0.33 -1.70 -21.86
C HIS A 447 0.61 -3.10 -21.28
N VAL A 448 1.78 -3.69 -21.61
CA VAL A 448 2.17 -5.02 -21.14
C VAL A 448 3.42 -4.94 -20.27
N LEU A 449 3.25 -5.26 -19.00
CA LEU A 449 4.34 -5.40 -18.04
C LEU A 449 4.06 -6.62 -17.17
N LEU A 450 5.03 -7.52 -17.09
CA LEU A 450 4.95 -8.74 -16.28
C LEU A 450 6.04 -8.73 -15.20
N ARG A 451 5.81 -9.46 -14.15
CA ARG A 451 6.76 -9.65 -13.06
C ARG A 451 7.69 -10.83 -13.36
N PHE A 452 8.96 -10.53 -13.54
CA PHE A 452 10.01 -11.52 -13.68
C PHE A 452 10.55 -11.95 -12.28
N PRO A 453 10.88 -13.22 -12.03
CA PRO A 453 10.92 -14.37 -12.95
C PRO A 453 9.60 -15.18 -13.04
N GLU A 454 8.52 -14.70 -12.45
CA GLU A 454 7.25 -15.42 -12.38
C GLU A 454 6.64 -15.64 -13.77
N ASN A 455 6.63 -14.61 -14.62
CA ASN A 455 6.02 -14.64 -15.94
C ASN A 455 6.91 -14.00 -17.00
N VAL A 456 6.99 -14.62 -18.19
CA VAL A 456 7.66 -14.11 -19.39
C VAL A 456 6.77 -14.20 -20.63
N ALA A 457 5.53 -14.61 -20.44
CA ALA A 457 4.52 -14.72 -21.50
C ALA A 457 3.14 -14.31 -20.95
N TYR A 458 2.28 -13.89 -21.86
CA TYR A 458 0.90 -13.48 -21.56
C TYR A 458 -0.04 -13.97 -22.66
N THR A 459 -1.34 -13.89 -22.42
CA THR A 459 -2.37 -14.10 -23.44
C THR A 459 -3.01 -12.77 -23.81
N ASP A 460 -3.26 -12.57 -25.12
CA ASP A 460 -4.01 -11.43 -25.60
C ASP A 460 -5.54 -11.61 -25.42
N GLU A 461 -6.32 -10.64 -25.88
CA GLU A 461 -7.78 -10.67 -25.81
C GLU A 461 -8.38 -11.83 -26.65
N ALA A 462 -7.65 -12.29 -27.67
CA ALA A 462 -8.01 -13.45 -28.49
C ALA A 462 -7.52 -14.79 -27.88
N LYS A 463 -7.01 -14.77 -26.65
CA LYS A 463 -6.42 -15.92 -25.94
C LYS A 463 -5.19 -16.54 -26.63
N GLN A 464 -4.53 -15.77 -27.51
CA GLN A 464 -3.28 -16.21 -28.13
C GLN A 464 -2.11 -15.93 -27.19
N ARG A 465 -1.17 -16.89 -27.11
CA ARG A 465 0.02 -16.78 -26.27
C ARG A 465 1.08 -15.93 -26.96
N HIS A 466 1.60 -14.95 -26.24
CA HIS A 466 2.72 -14.10 -26.65
C HIS A 466 3.83 -14.13 -25.60
N GLY A 467 5.09 -14.26 -26.04
CA GLY A 467 6.24 -13.98 -25.17
C GLY A 467 6.47 -12.45 -25.14
N VAL A 468 7.02 -11.95 -24.04
CA VAL A 468 7.38 -10.52 -23.95
C VAL A 468 8.57 -10.19 -24.87
N ASP A 469 8.64 -8.95 -25.35
CA ASP A 469 9.74 -8.50 -26.21
C ASP A 469 11.06 -8.35 -25.46
N TRP A 470 10.99 -7.98 -24.17
CA TRP A 470 12.15 -7.71 -23.35
C TRP A 470 12.04 -8.34 -21.97
N VAL A 471 13.18 -8.85 -21.47
CA VAL A 471 13.31 -9.35 -20.09
C VAL A 471 14.47 -8.63 -19.43
N ILE A 472 14.24 -8.13 -18.20
CA ILE A 472 15.29 -7.46 -17.43
C ILE A 472 15.44 -8.06 -16.04
N SER A 473 16.70 -8.34 -15.65
CA SER A 473 17.07 -8.87 -14.34
C SER A 473 18.28 -8.14 -13.75
N GLN A 474 18.29 -7.98 -12.43
CA GLN A 474 19.39 -7.38 -11.67
C GLN A 474 19.79 -8.29 -10.49
N PRO A 475 20.51 -9.42 -10.73
CA PRO A 475 20.87 -10.37 -9.70
C PRO A 475 21.61 -9.74 -8.51
N GLY A 476 22.51 -8.79 -8.79
CA GLY A 476 23.26 -8.08 -7.76
C GLY A 476 22.42 -7.19 -6.84
N PHE A 477 21.23 -6.68 -7.30
CA PHE A 477 20.30 -6.00 -6.42
C PHE A 477 19.73 -6.97 -5.38
N ASN A 478 19.23 -8.11 -5.84
CA ASN A 478 18.65 -9.11 -4.96
C ASN A 478 19.70 -9.72 -4.02
N ALA A 479 20.93 -9.93 -4.48
CA ALA A 479 22.02 -10.47 -3.67
C ALA A 479 22.41 -9.55 -2.49
N ASP A 480 22.32 -8.22 -2.64
CA ASP A 480 22.60 -7.28 -1.55
C ASP A 480 21.62 -7.43 -0.37
N TYR A 481 20.41 -7.87 -0.62
CA TYR A 481 19.36 -8.02 0.40
C TYR A 481 19.09 -9.45 0.83
N ALA A 482 19.57 -10.42 0.05
CA ALA A 482 19.41 -11.85 0.29
C ALA A 482 19.79 -12.31 1.72
N PRO A 483 20.84 -11.78 2.38
CA PRO A 483 21.20 -12.23 3.72
C PRO A 483 20.07 -12.10 4.75
N ALA A 484 19.26 -11.03 4.68
CA ALA A 484 18.16 -10.82 5.61
C ALA A 484 16.79 -11.20 5.03
N PHE A 485 16.66 -11.24 3.70
CA PHE A 485 15.37 -11.39 3.03
C PHE A 485 15.37 -12.63 2.12
N ARG A 486 14.82 -13.74 2.62
CA ARG A 486 14.76 -15.04 1.91
C ARG A 486 14.12 -14.95 0.52
N ALA A 487 13.17 -14.07 0.32
CA ALA A 487 12.55 -13.86 -0.98
C ALA A 487 13.57 -13.39 -2.02
N ASN A 488 14.49 -12.48 -1.65
CA ASN A 488 15.53 -11.99 -2.55
C ASN A 488 16.51 -13.11 -2.94
N ALA A 489 16.90 -13.98 -2.01
CA ALA A 489 17.71 -15.15 -2.31
C ALA A 489 17.02 -16.10 -3.30
N ALA A 490 15.74 -16.40 -3.06
CA ALA A 490 14.96 -17.25 -3.95
C ALA A 490 14.80 -16.64 -5.36
N TRP A 491 14.69 -15.32 -5.45
CA TRP A 491 14.61 -14.62 -6.75
C TRP A 491 15.90 -14.75 -7.55
N VAL A 492 17.08 -14.64 -6.95
CA VAL A 492 18.35 -14.83 -7.68
C VAL A 492 18.39 -16.21 -8.35
N HIS A 493 18.03 -17.27 -7.61
CA HIS A 493 18.03 -18.65 -8.15
C HIS A 493 16.98 -18.82 -9.27
N ARG A 494 15.75 -18.35 -9.06
CA ARG A 494 14.69 -18.47 -10.06
C ARG A 494 14.97 -17.63 -11.31
N SER A 495 15.51 -16.41 -11.14
CA SER A 495 15.90 -15.55 -12.26
C SER A 495 16.99 -16.20 -13.11
N LYS A 496 17.99 -16.84 -12.46
CA LYS A 496 19.02 -17.60 -13.18
C LYS A 496 18.40 -18.72 -14.01
N GLN A 497 17.60 -19.57 -13.38
CA GLN A 497 16.95 -20.70 -14.06
C GLN A 497 16.10 -20.26 -15.25
N GLN A 498 15.34 -19.19 -15.12
CA GLN A 498 14.52 -18.65 -16.19
C GLN A 498 15.36 -18.05 -17.32
N ILE A 499 16.41 -17.30 -17.04
CA ILE A 499 17.28 -16.71 -18.05
C ILE A 499 18.03 -17.80 -18.82
N ASP A 500 18.58 -18.80 -18.11
CA ASP A 500 19.25 -19.95 -18.74
C ASP A 500 18.28 -20.67 -19.70
N GLY A 501 17.02 -20.88 -19.30
CA GLY A 501 15.97 -21.47 -20.14
C GLY A 501 15.63 -20.63 -21.38
N LEU A 502 15.50 -19.31 -21.22
CA LEU A 502 15.18 -18.39 -22.32
C LEU A 502 16.32 -18.32 -23.37
N LEU A 503 17.56 -18.34 -22.92
CA LEU A 503 18.72 -18.37 -23.84
C LEU A 503 18.86 -19.74 -24.53
N ALA A 504 18.64 -20.83 -23.79
CA ALA A 504 18.71 -22.19 -24.35
C ALA A 504 17.57 -22.46 -25.38
N SER A 505 16.40 -21.83 -25.24
CA SER A 505 15.32 -21.97 -26.24
C SER A 505 15.65 -21.34 -27.60
N GLY A 506 16.62 -20.40 -27.62
CA GLY A 506 16.94 -19.62 -28.82
C GLY A 506 15.95 -18.51 -29.15
N ASP A 507 14.90 -18.32 -28.33
CA ASP A 507 13.89 -17.27 -28.56
C ASP A 507 14.38 -15.88 -28.15
N TYR A 508 15.39 -15.80 -27.28
CA TYR A 508 15.95 -14.56 -26.74
C TYR A 508 17.46 -14.48 -26.94
N ARG A 509 17.94 -13.26 -27.11
CA ARG A 509 19.38 -12.94 -27.13
C ARG A 509 19.73 -11.94 -26.05
N VAL A 510 20.99 -11.91 -25.64
CA VAL A 510 21.50 -10.87 -24.75
C VAL A 510 21.64 -9.58 -25.53
N ALA A 511 20.79 -8.58 -25.22
CA ALA A 511 20.86 -7.27 -25.83
C ALA A 511 21.88 -6.36 -25.14
N ARG A 512 21.92 -6.40 -23.81
CA ARG A 512 22.91 -5.72 -22.97
C ARG A 512 23.18 -6.53 -21.70
N CYS A 513 24.43 -6.58 -21.29
CA CYS A 513 24.83 -7.17 -20.01
C CYS A 513 25.98 -6.36 -19.44
N GLY A 514 25.97 -6.18 -18.11
CA GLY A 514 27.02 -5.46 -17.40
C GLY A 514 26.71 -5.38 -15.90
N ALA A 515 27.53 -4.68 -15.15
CA ALA A 515 27.43 -4.55 -13.69
C ALA A 515 26.05 -4.10 -13.19
N ASN A 516 25.21 -3.57 -14.07
CA ASN A 516 23.92 -2.95 -13.76
C ASN A 516 22.71 -3.83 -14.06
N GLY A 517 22.94 -5.01 -14.60
CA GLY A 517 21.92 -5.99 -14.92
C GLY A 517 22.02 -6.59 -16.32
N ILE A 518 21.07 -7.43 -16.60
CA ILE A 518 20.96 -8.24 -17.80
C ILE A 518 19.69 -7.82 -18.52
N LEU A 519 19.79 -7.51 -19.79
CA LEU A 519 18.68 -7.19 -20.66
C LEU A 519 18.65 -8.17 -21.84
N LEU A 520 17.59 -8.96 -21.91
CA LEU A 520 17.32 -9.87 -23.02
C LEU A 520 16.30 -9.25 -23.96
N GLN A 521 16.46 -9.51 -25.25
CA GLN A 521 15.52 -9.15 -26.32
C GLN A 521 15.05 -10.39 -27.03
N ARG A 522 13.76 -10.48 -27.28
CA ARG A 522 13.16 -11.54 -28.08
C ARG A 522 13.64 -11.44 -29.52
N ILE A 523 14.01 -12.55 -30.12
CA ILE A 523 14.38 -12.62 -31.54
C ILE A 523 13.08 -12.67 -32.32
N ALA A 524 12.81 -11.62 -33.12
CA ALA A 524 11.66 -11.64 -34.03
C ALA A 524 11.87 -12.81 -35.01
N SER A 525 10.78 -13.48 -35.39
CA SER A 525 10.77 -14.65 -36.29
C SER A 525 11.21 -14.32 -37.73
N ASN A 526 12.17 -13.44 -37.91
CA ASN A 526 12.72 -13.06 -39.19
C ASN A 526 14.05 -13.78 -39.38
N PRO A 527 14.13 -14.80 -40.28
CA PRO A 527 15.29 -15.68 -40.43
C PRO A 527 16.58 -14.99 -40.93
N GLY A 528 16.53 -13.69 -41.20
CA GLY A 528 17.67 -12.94 -41.75
C GLY A 528 18.60 -12.26 -40.75
N ALA A 529 18.32 -12.32 -39.44
CA ALA A 529 19.14 -11.64 -38.41
C ALA A 529 20.05 -12.61 -37.63
N ALA A 530 20.24 -13.83 -38.10
CA ALA A 530 21.11 -14.81 -37.48
C ALA A 530 22.59 -14.53 -37.87
N SER A 531 23.38 -14.21 -36.92
CA SER A 531 24.83 -14.24 -36.74
C SER A 531 25.44 -12.91 -36.33
N ALA A 532 25.49 -12.64 -35.04
CA ALA A 532 26.45 -11.71 -34.50
C ALA A 532 27.45 -12.46 -33.58
N PRO A 533 28.75 -12.29 -33.76
CA PRO A 533 29.78 -12.93 -32.90
C PRO A 533 29.75 -12.43 -31.43
N SER A 534 28.80 -11.63 -31.06
CA SER A 534 28.63 -11.07 -29.71
C SER A 534 27.77 -11.94 -28.75
N GLN A 535 27.16 -13.04 -29.22
CA GLN A 535 26.23 -13.83 -28.38
C GLN A 535 26.98 -14.58 -27.28
N SER A 536 28.12 -15.21 -27.61
CA SER A 536 28.93 -15.92 -26.61
C SER A 536 29.49 -14.98 -25.52
N ALA A 537 29.93 -13.79 -25.89
CA ALA A 537 30.41 -12.78 -24.92
C ALA A 537 29.27 -12.29 -24.01
N GLY A 538 28.05 -12.15 -24.55
CA GLY A 538 26.85 -11.81 -23.78
C GLY A 538 26.47 -12.90 -22.78
N GLU A 539 26.50 -14.16 -23.19
CA GLU A 539 26.19 -15.32 -22.34
C GLU A 539 27.22 -15.49 -21.21
N HIS A 540 28.52 -15.29 -21.50
CA HIS A 540 29.55 -15.25 -20.47
C HIS A 540 29.31 -14.15 -19.44
N CYS A 541 28.94 -12.95 -19.86
CA CYS A 541 28.60 -11.87 -18.95
C CYS A 541 27.39 -12.22 -18.06
N VAL A 542 26.36 -12.86 -18.61
CA VAL A 542 25.18 -13.34 -17.84
C VAL A 542 25.63 -14.34 -16.77
N ALA A 543 26.44 -15.32 -17.13
CA ALA A 543 26.96 -16.30 -16.18
C ALA A 543 27.77 -15.62 -15.07
N ASP A 544 28.64 -14.66 -15.41
CA ASP A 544 29.47 -13.92 -14.45
C ASP A 544 28.62 -13.11 -13.47
N GLN A 545 27.55 -12.45 -13.95
CA GLN A 545 26.63 -11.69 -13.10
C GLN A 545 25.95 -12.59 -12.04
N PHE A 546 25.44 -13.74 -12.45
CA PHE A 546 24.82 -14.68 -11.52
C PHE A 546 25.82 -15.35 -10.59
N ASN A 547 27.00 -15.71 -11.08
CA ASN A 547 28.06 -16.28 -10.25
C ASN A 547 28.54 -15.29 -9.20
N ALA A 548 28.70 -14.02 -9.54
CA ALA A 548 29.04 -12.95 -8.60
C ALA A 548 27.94 -12.79 -7.53
N ALA A 549 26.67 -12.76 -7.93
CA ALA A 549 25.54 -12.68 -7.01
C ALA A 549 25.45 -13.88 -6.04
N LEU A 550 25.63 -15.09 -6.54
CA LEU A 550 25.62 -16.31 -5.74
C LEU A 550 26.83 -16.37 -4.79
N ALA A 551 28.03 -15.99 -5.25
CA ALA A 551 29.23 -15.93 -4.41
C ALA A 551 29.05 -14.89 -3.27
N GLN A 552 28.45 -13.73 -3.57
CA GLN A 552 28.13 -12.71 -2.56
C GLN A 552 27.19 -13.27 -1.49
N MET A 553 26.15 -14.01 -1.89
CA MET A 553 25.21 -14.63 -0.95
C MET A 553 25.91 -15.68 -0.05
N GLN A 554 26.81 -16.48 -0.59
CA GLN A 554 27.57 -17.49 0.16
C GLN A 554 28.52 -16.87 1.20
N GLN A 555 29.17 -15.75 0.88
CA GLN A 555 30.05 -15.02 1.81
C GLN A 555 29.33 -14.52 3.07
N HIS A 556 28.03 -14.26 3.00
CA HIS A 556 27.23 -13.83 4.13
C HIS A 556 26.61 -14.97 4.93
N GLY A 557 27.02 -16.22 4.67
CA GLY A 557 26.62 -17.41 5.46
C GLY A 557 25.21 -17.92 5.21
N ASP A 558 24.57 -17.47 4.13
CA ASP A 558 23.22 -17.88 3.80
C ASP A 558 23.24 -18.91 2.68
N ALA A 559 23.52 -20.15 3.06
CA ALA A 559 23.08 -21.30 2.29
C ALA A 559 21.55 -21.39 2.40
N ALA A 560 20.81 -20.49 1.76
CA ALA A 560 19.41 -20.69 1.47
C ALA A 560 19.35 -21.93 0.57
N GLN A 561 19.07 -23.10 1.15
CA GLN A 561 18.84 -24.33 0.39
C GLN A 561 17.79 -24.02 -0.68
N PRO A 562 18.00 -24.43 -1.93
CA PRO A 562 16.99 -24.31 -2.95
C PRO A 562 15.69 -24.95 -2.43
N PRO A 563 14.51 -24.41 -2.76
CA PRO A 563 13.25 -25.00 -2.34
C PRO A 563 13.26 -26.47 -2.72
N ARG A 564 13.01 -27.36 -1.75
CA ARG A 564 12.99 -28.81 -2.01
C ARG A 564 11.98 -29.08 -3.12
N PRO A 565 12.35 -29.75 -4.21
CA PRO A 565 11.41 -30.09 -5.26
C PRO A 565 10.31 -30.96 -4.64
N GLY A 566 9.04 -30.54 -4.77
CA GLY A 566 7.88 -31.28 -4.28
C GLY A 566 7.08 -30.67 -3.12
N ARG A 567 7.50 -29.55 -2.51
CA ARG A 567 6.56 -28.73 -1.76
C ARG A 567 5.97 -27.71 -2.73
N LYS A 568 4.65 -27.81 -2.99
CA LYS A 568 3.88 -26.68 -3.54
C LYS A 568 4.33 -25.43 -2.79
N PRO A 569 4.60 -24.32 -3.45
CA PRO A 569 5.00 -23.12 -2.77
C PRO A 569 4.00 -22.88 -1.64
N ALA A 570 4.48 -22.95 -0.40
CA ALA A 570 3.66 -22.55 0.72
C ALA A 570 3.31 -21.12 0.42
N ASP A 571 2.04 -20.95 0.06
CA ASP A 571 1.28 -19.72 0.08
C ASP A 571 2.16 -18.46 0.02
N THR A 572 2.60 -18.11 -1.19
CA THR A 572 3.29 -16.84 -1.43
C THR A 572 2.33 -15.66 -1.42
N SER A 573 1.02 -15.90 -1.20
CA SER A 573 0.05 -14.88 -0.78
C SER A 573 0.37 -14.35 0.62
N ARG A 574 1.08 -15.10 1.44
CA ARG A 574 1.93 -14.59 2.50
C ARG A 574 3.22 -14.05 1.88
N SER A 575 3.11 -13.01 1.07
CA SER A 575 4.21 -12.08 0.94
C SER A 575 4.58 -11.74 2.39
N PRO A 576 5.75 -12.17 2.91
CA PRO A 576 6.17 -11.61 4.17
C PRO A 576 6.10 -10.13 3.91
N ALA A 577 5.33 -9.40 4.72
CA ALA A 577 5.42 -7.97 4.74
C ALA A 577 6.92 -7.70 4.69
N MET A 578 7.41 -7.20 3.55
CA MET A 578 8.77 -6.71 3.55
C MET A 578 8.78 -5.69 4.68
N PRO A 579 9.67 -5.84 5.67
CA PRO A 579 9.71 -4.94 6.78
C PRO A 579 9.84 -3.50 6.31
#